data_86eb43bf1c252e44e53a3c6f3865b0c7
#
_entry.id   86eb43bf1c252e44e53a3c6f3865b0c7
#
_cell.length_a   1.000
_cell.length_b   1.000
_cell.length_c   1.000
_cell.angle_alpha   90.00
_cell.angle_beta   90.00
_cell.angle_gamma   90.00
#
_symmetry.space_group_name_H-M   'P 1'
#
loop_
_entity.id
_entity.type
_entity.pdbx_description
1 polymer ?
#
loop_
_entity_poly.entity_id
_entity_poly.type
_entity_poly.pdbx_seq_one_letter_code
_entity_poly.pdbx_strand_id
1 'polypeptide(L)'
;MQHQSQSQRLRKTRKDHSTEVAEDYVELIAELIQESGACRVTELARRLGVSHVTASRTVGRLASLGLVVTKHHHPVELTPKGKRLANSVRKRHQIVYDFLKHLGVSDATADSDAEGIEHHCSIETLEAMIQALDKPRKKR
;
A
#
# COMPACT_ATOMS: atom_id res chain seq x y z
N MET A 1 -12.76 -25.60 -15.02
CA MET A 1 -12.06 -24.62 -14.14
C MET A 1 -10.57 -24.89 -14.22
N GLN A 2 -9.83 -23.99 -14.84
CA GLN A 2 -8.36 -24.08 -14.79
C GLN A 2 -7.89 -23.51 -13.46
N HIS A 3 -7.54 -24.35 -12.53
CA HIS A 3 -6.93 -23.93 -11.28
C HIS A 3 -5.45 -23.63 -11.51
N GLN A 4 -5.01 -22.46 -11.10
CA GLN A 4 -3.59 -22.15 -11.03
C GLN A 4 -2.86 -23.20 -10.18
N SER A 5 -1.68 -23.59 -10.62
CA SER A 5 -0.85 -24.51 -9.83
C SER A 5 -0.44 -23.86 -8.49
N GLN A 6 -0.15 -24.68 -7.49
CA GLN A 6 0.35 -24.18 -6.20
C GLN A 6 1.59 -23.30 -6.36
N SER A 7 2.50 -23.67 -7.26
CA SER A 7 3.71 -22.87 -7.54
C SER A 7 3.38 -21.49 -8.12
N GLN A 8 2.38 -21.39 -9.00
CA GLN A 8 1.93 -20.12 -9.55
C GLN A 8 1.33 -19.21 -8.48
N ARG A 9 0.51 -19.76 -7.59
CA ARG A 9 -0.06 -19.00 -6.46
C ARG A 9 1.02 -18.49 -5.51
N LEU A 10 1.99 -19.32 -5.17
CA LEU A 10 3.11 -18.95 -4.30
C LEU A 10 4.04 -17.92 -4.94
N ARG A 11 4.25 -17.97 -6.26
CA ARG A 11 5.01 -16.94 -6.98
C ARG A 11 4.30 -15.60 -6.95
N LYS A 12 2.98 -15.59 -7.18
CA LYS A 12 2.18 -14.35 -7.08
C LYS A 12 2.30 -13.74 -5.69
N THR A 13 2.07 -14.52 -4.63
CA THR A 13 2.16 -14.05 -3.25
C THR A 13 3.54 -13.47 -2.93
N ARG A 14 4.62 -14.12 -3.36
CA ARG A 14 6.00 -13.61 -3.17
C ARG A 14 6.25 -12.32 -3.93
N LYS A 15 5.75 -12.20 -5.16
CA LYS A 15 5.87 -10.98 -5.94
C LYS A 15 5.11 -9.82 -5.27
N ASP A 16 3.88 -10.06 -4.86
CA ASP A 16 3.05 -9.08 -4.17
C ASP A 16 3.73 -8.63 -2.87
N HIS A 17 4.28 -9.56 -2.09
CA HIS A 17 5.02 -9.25 -0.87
C HIS A 17 6.27 -8.41 -1.14
N SER A 18 7.00 -8.66 -2.22
CA SER A 18 8.19 -7.88 -2.58
C SER A 18 7.86 -6.43 -2.94
N THR A 19 6.65 -6.17 -3.45
CA THR A 19 6.16 -4.82 -3.78
C THR A 19 5.47 -4.13 -2.62
N GLU A 20 4.95 -4.87 -1.65
CA GLU A 20 4.23 -4.36 -0.47
C GLU A 20 5.08 -3.36 0.33
N VAL A 21 6.35 -3.68 0.56
CA VAL A 21 7.27 -2.79 1.28
C VAL A 21 7.42 -1.45 0.55
N ALA A 22 7.59 -1.46 -0.77
CA ALA A 22 7.69 -0.23 -1.56
C ALA A 22 6.40 0.59 -1.47
N GLU A 23 5.25 -0.06 -1.53
CA GLU A 23 3.94 0.57 -1.43
C GLU A 23 3.72 1.21 -0.06
N ASP A 24 4.03 0.50 1.03
CA ASP A 24 3.95 1.02 2.40
C ASP A 24 4.83 2.26 2.59
N TYR A 25 6.04 2.23 2.06
CA TYR A 25 6.96 3.36 2.18
C TYR A 25 6.47 4.60 1.41
N VAL A 26 6.06 4.46 0.15
CA VAL A 26 5.60 5.63 -0.62
C VAL A 26 4.32 6.23 -0.05
N GLU A 27 3.43 5.40 0.47
CA GLU A 27 2.22 5.88 1.15
C GLU A 27 2.57 6.68 2.40
N LEU A 28 3.43 6.15 3.27
CA LEU A 28 3.84 6.85 4.48
C LEU A 28 4.65 8.12 4.18
N ILE A 29 5.50 8.09 3.16
CA ILE A 29 6.23 9.30 2.72
C ILE A 29 5.23 10.38 2.29
N ALA A 30 4.20 10.02 1.52
CA ALA A 30 3.15 10.96 1.11
C ALA A 30 2.40 11.53 2.32
N GLU A 31 2.06 10.70 3.31
CA GLU A 31 1.40 11.13 4.54
C GLU A 31 2.27 12.12 5.33
N LEU A 32 3.54 11.79 5.55
CA LEU A 32 4.47 12.65 6.29
C LEU A 32 4.68 14.00 5.61
N ILE A 33 4.77 14.03 4.28
CA ILE A 33 4.86 15.28 3.53
C ILE A 33 3.57 16.09 3.71
N GLN A 34 2.42 15.45 3.67
CA GLN A 34 1.14 16.12 3.87
C GLN A 34 0.97 16.66 5.30
N GLU A 35 1.37 15.90 6.31
CA GLU A 35 1.22 16.25 7.73
C GLU A 35 2.17 17.37 8.17
N SER A 36 3.43 17.32 7.75
CA SER A 36 4.51 18.18 8.28
C SER A 36 5.32 18.92 7.20
N GLY A 37 4.98 18.74 5.93
CA GLY A 37 5.66 19.41 4.82
C GLY A 37 6.94 18.74 4.35
N ALA A 38 7.47 17.77 5.09
CA ALA A 38 8.71 17.08 4.74
C ALA A 38 8.74 15.67 5.31
N CYS A 39 9.46 14.76 4.64
CA CYS A 39 9.71 13.41 5.12
C CYS A 39 11.20 13.20 5.35
N ARG A 40 11.60 12.99 6.60
CA ARG A 40 12.96 12.62 6.95
C ARG A 40 13.05 11.13 7.24
N VAL A 41 14.18 10.53 6.88
CA VAL A 41 14.42 9.09 7.09
C VAL A 41 14.28 8.70 8.56
N THR A 42 14.68 9.56 9.48
CA THR A 42 14.55 9.33 10.93
C THR A 42 13.07 9.17 11.34
N GLU A 43 12.20 10.06 10.87
CA GLU A 43 10.77 9.99 11.17
C GLU A 43 10.10 8.80 10.47
N LEU A 44 10.50 8.52 9.23
CA LEU A 44 10.05 7.35 8.49
C LEU A 44 10.37 6.05 9.22
N ALA A 45 11.61 5.90 9.69
CA ALA A 45 12.07 4.76 10.48
C ALA A 45 11.25 4.60 11.76
N ARG A 46 11.01 5.69 12.47
CA ARG A 46 10.23 5.71 13.71
C ARG A 46 8.79 5.23 13.47
N ARG A 47 8.13 5.76 12.45
CA ARG A 47 6.74 5.42 12.11
C ARG A 47 6.58 3.97 11.66
N LEU A 48 7.57 3.44 10.94
CA LEU A 48 7.58 2.05 10.47
C LEU A 48 8.06 1.05 11.53
N GLY A 49 8.61 1.52 12.63
CA GLY A 49 9.17 0.64 13.66
C GLY A 49 10.41 -0.13 13.19
N VAL A 50 11.21 0.46 12.31
CA VAL A 50 12.46 -0.13 11.80
C VAL A 50 13.67 0.73 12.18
N SER A 51 14.89 0.15 12.06
CA SER A 51 16.11 0.92 12.30
C SER A 51 16.30 1.98 11.21
N HIS A 52 17.05 3.05 11.56
CA HIS A 52 17.46 4.07 10.60
C HIS A 52 18.23 3.47 9.41
N VAL A 53 19.09 2.49 9.65
CA VAL A 53 19.85 1.79 8.61
C VAL A 53 18.92 1.06 7.65
N THR A 54 17.92 0.35 8.17
CA THR A 54 16.90 -0.34 7.36
C THR A 54 16.08 0.63 6.52
N ALA A 55 15.59 1.71 7.11
CA ALA A 55 14.82 2.74 6.41
C ALA A 55 15.68 3.41 5.32
N SER A 56 16.90 3.79 5.63
CA SER A 56 17.82 4.42 4.67
C SER A 56 18.13 3.51 3.48
N ARG A 57 18.38 2.23 3.75
CA ARG A 57 18.61 1.23 2.68
C ARG A 57 17.40 1.04 1.79
N THR A 58 16.21 0.96 2.37
CA THR A 58 14.96 0.83 1.62
C THR A 58 14.68 2.07 0.78
N VAL A 59 14.86 3.26 1.34
CA VAL A 59 14.73 4.53 0.59
C VAL A 59 15.70 4.58 -0.58
N GLY A 60 16.95 4.12 -0.40
CA GLY A 60 17.93 4.01 -1.49
C GLY A 60 17.45 3.08 -2.61
N ARG A 61 16.83 1.95 -2.26
CA ARG A 61 16.23 1.04 -3.26
C ARG A 61 15.04 1.68 -3.98
N LEU A 62 14.19 2.41 -3.26
CA LEU A 62 13.08 3.15 -3.87
C LEU A 62 13.57 4.23 -4.84
N ALA A 63 14.68 4.88 -4.54
CA ALA A 63 15.34 5.82 -5.44
C ALA A 63 15.80 5.13 -6.74
N SER A 64 16.38 3.94 -6.63
CA SER A 64 16.77 3.11 -7.77
C SER A 64 15.57 2.69 -8.65
N LEU A 65 14.40 2.53 -8.04
CA LEU A 65 13.14 2.23 -8.74
C LEU A 65 12.46 3.48 -9.32
N GLY A 66 13.04 4.66 -9.12
CA GLY A 66 12.48 5.93 -9.62
C GLY A 66 11.26 6.43 -8.86
N LEU A 67 11.05 5.97 -7.62
CA LEU A 67 9.88 6.33 -6.80
C LEU A 67 10.13 7.53 -5.90
N VAL A 68 11.36 7.74 -5.47
CA VAL A 68 11.79 8.84 -4.61
C VAL A 68 13.05 9.51 -5.12
N VAL A 69 13.25 10.75 -4.67
CA VAL A 69 14.51 11.49 -4.86
C VAL A 69 15.13 11.69 -3.49
N THR A 70 16.41 11.34 -3.39
CA THR A 70 17.22 11.53 -2.18
C THR A 70 18.44 12.39 -2.50
N LYS A 71 18.71 13.35 -1.64
CA LYS A 71 19.95 14.15 -1.65
C LYS A 71 20.51 14.19 -0.24
N HIS A 72 21.83 14.21 -0.12
CA HIS A 72 22.49 14.29 1.17
C HIS A 72 21.98 15.51 1.98
N HIS A 73 21.59 15.29 3.22
CA HIS A 73 21.01 16.27 4.13
C HIS A 73 19.68 16.92 3.69
N HIS A 74 19.01 16.36 2.69
CA HIS A 74 17.68 16.80 2.27
C HIS A 74 16.60 15.80 2.66
N PRO A 75 15.35 16.26 2.88
CA PRO A 75 14.20 15.35 3.03
C PRO A 75 13.99 14.47 1.80
N VAL A 76 13.37 13.32 2.01
CA VAL A 76 12.95 12.43 0.93
C VAL A 76 11.77 13.04 0.18
N GLU A 77 11.84 13.07 -1.14
CA GLU A 77 10.76 13.56 -2.00
C GLU A 77 10.23 12.43 -2.87
N LEU A 78 8.93 12.46 -3.17
CA LEU A 78 8.33 11.55 -4.12
C LEU A 78 8.50 12.08 -5.55
N THR A 79 8.86 11.18 -6.48
CA THR A 79 8.76 11.44 -7.91
C THR A 79 7.30 11.42 -8.34
N PRO A 80 6.95 11.89 -9.56
CA PRO A 80 5.60 11.70 -10.12
C PRO A 80 5.16 10.23 -10.12
N LYS A 81 6.08 9.30 -10.42
CA LYS A 81 5.82 7.86 -10.33
C LYS A 81 5.52 7.42 -8.90
N GLY A 82 6.28 7.90 -7.92
CA GLY A 82 6.05 7.60 -6.50
C GLY A 82 4.71 8.15 -6.01
N LYS A 83 4.33 9.36 -6.42
CA LYS A 83 3.02 9.95 -6.11
C LYS A 83 1.86 9.14 -6.68
N ARG A 84 1.98 8.67 -7.93
CA ARG A 84 0.96 7.82 -8.55
C ARG A 84 0.81 6.49 -7.79
N LEU A 85 1.92 5.88 -7.40
CA LEU A 85 1.89 4.65 -6.61
C LEU A 85 1.22 4.87 -5.25
N ALA A 86 1.60 5.92 -4.52
CA ALA A 86 0.99 6.26 -3.23
C ALA A 86 -0.53 6.49 -3.35
N ASN A 87 -0.97 7.20 -4.38
CA ASN A 87 -2.40 7.42 -4.66
C ASN A 87 -3.13 6.11 -5.00
N SER A 88 -2.50 5.23 -5.77
CA SER A 88 -3.04 3.91 -6.13
C SER A 88 -3.24 3.04 -4.88
N VAL A 89 -2.26 3.01 -3.98
CA VAL A 89 -2.33 2.26 -2.72
C VAL A 89 -3.48 2.79 -1.85
N ARG A 90 -3.59 4.10 -1.70
CA ARG A 90 -4.67 4.73 -0.94
C ARG A 90 -6.05 4.38 -1.49
N LYS A 91 -6.22 4.41 -2.81
CA LYS A 91 -7.49 4.03 -3.46
C LYS A 91 -7.82 2.56 -3.22
N ARG A 92 -6.83 1.67 -3.32
CA ARG A 92 -7.02 0.25 -3.04
C ARG A 92 -7.43 0.01 -1.59
N HIS A 93 -6.77 0.67 -0.65
CA HIS A 93 -7.16 0.62 0.76
C HIS A 93 -8.63 1.00 0.96
N GLN A 94 -9.05 2.12 0.39
CA GLN A 94 -10.43 2.60 0.50
C GLN A 94 -11.44 1.62 -0.09
N ILE A 95 -11.15 1.05 -1.26
CA ILE A 95 -12.03 0.07 -1.90
C ILE A 95 -12.20 -1.16 -1.01
N VAL A 96 -11.10 -1.72 -0.51
CA VAL A 96 -11.12 -2.91 0.35
C VAL A 96 -11.82 -2.59 1.68
N TYR A 97 -11.50 -1.47 2.30
CA TYR A 97 -12.16 -1.00 3.52
C TYR A 97 -13.68 -0.89 3.33
N ASP A 98 -14.12 -0.18 2.30
CA ASP A 98 -15.56 0.00 2.01
C ASP A 98 -16.27 -1.33 1.74
N PHE A 99 -15.60 -2.24 1.03
CA PHE A 99 -16.14 -3.56 0.77
C PHE A 99 -16.29 -4.39 2.05
N LEU A 100 -15.30 -4.38 2.94
CA LEU A 100 -15.37 -5.06 4.24
C LEU A 100 -16.48 -4.46 5.11
N LYS A 101 -16.63 -3.14 5.11
CA LYS A 101 -17.74 -2.46 5.79
C LYS A 101 -19.10 -2.89 5.21
N HIS A 102 -19.19 -3.00 3.91
CA HIS A 102 -20.41 -3.46 3.23
C HIS A 102 -20.80 -4.89 3.65
N LEU A 103 -19.81 -5.74 3.92
CA LEU A 103 -20.04 -7.10 4.45
C LEU A 103 -20.46 -7.12 5.93
N GLY A 104 -20.32 -6.02 6.65
CA GLY A 104 -20.66 -5.91 8.06
C GLY A 104 -19.48 -6.06 9.02
N VAL A 105 -18.24 -5.98 8.51
CA VAL A 105 -17.04 -5.95 9.34
C VAL A 105 -16.96 -4.62 10.10
N SER A 106 -16.52 -4.63 11.35
CA SER A 106 -16.35 -3.41 12.15
C SER A 106 -15.29 -2.48 11.57
N ASP A 107 -15.37 -1.18 11.88
CA ASP A 107 -14.43 -0.17 11.37
C ASP A 107 -12.98 -0.51 11.65
N ALA A 108 -12.67 -0.85 12.90
CA ALA A 108 -11.29 -1.16 13.30
C ALA A 108 -10.74 -2.41 12.60
N THR A 109 -11.54 -3.47 12.49
CA THR A 109 -11.13 -4.69 11.80
C THR A 109 -11.01 -4.47 10.31
N ALA A 110 -11.95 -3.75 9.69
CA ALA A 110 -11.92 -3.44 8.27
C ALA A 110 -10.68 -2.62 7.90
N ASP A 111 -10.31 -1.64 8.72
CA ASP A 111 -9.12 -0.82 8.51
C ASP A 111 -7.84 -1.66 8.61
N SER A 112 -7.74 -2.47 9.64
CA SER A 112 -6.59 -3.36 9.86
C SER A 112 -6.43 -4.41 8.76
N ASP A 113 -7.52 -5.07 8.36
CA ASP A 113 -7.47 -6.12 7.34
C ASP A 113 -7.23 -5.54 5.95
N ALA A 114 -7.77 -4.36 5.67
CA ALA A 114 -7.55 -3.67 4.40
C ALA A 114 -6.07 -3.39 4.15
N GLU A 115 -5.30 -3.03 5.17
CA GLU A 115 -3.84 -2.82 5.08
C GLU A 115 -3.10 -4.03 4.50
N GLY A 116 -3.50 -5.23 4.85
CA GLY A 116 -2.90 -6.45 4.28
C GLY A 116 -3.48 -6.83 2.92
N ILE A 117 -4.80 -6.84 2.81
CA ILE A 117 -5.51 -7.33 1.62
C ILE A 117 -5.20 -6.49 0.38
N GLU A 118 -5.10 -5.17 0.51
CA GLU A 118 -4.93 -4.24 -0.62
C GLU A 118 -3.70 -4.54 -1.49
N HIS A 119 -2.62 -5.05 -0.88
CA HIS A 119 -1.38 -5.36 -1.58
C HIS A 119 -1.45 -6.63 -2.43
N HIS A 120 -2.44 -7.47 -2.19
CA HIS A 120 -2.57 -8.80 -2.80
C HIS A 120 -3.78 -8.93 -3.74
N CYS A 121 -4.54 -7.85 -3.92
CA CYS A 121 -5.69 -7.84 -4.82
C CYS A 121 -5.28 -7.57 -6.27
N SER A 122 -5.80 -8.39 -7.19
CA SER A 122 -5.76 -8.09 -8.62
C SER A 122 -6.74 -6.97 -8.97
N ILE A 123 -6.55 -6.35 -10.14
CA ILE A 123 -7.48 -5.34 -10.67
C ILE A 123 -8.90 -5.93 -10.80
N GLU A 124 -9.02 -7.15 -11.29
CA GLU A 124 -10.30 -7.85 -11.40
C GLU A 124 -11.03 -7.95 -10.05
N THR A 125 -10.31 -8.32 -8.98
CA THR A 125 -10.87 -8.39 -7.64
C THR A 125 -11.34 -7.03 -7.14
N LEU A 126 -10.53 -5.98 -7.33
CA LEU A 126 -10.91 -4.61 -6.93
C LEU A 126 -12.14 -4.11 -7.69
N GLU A 127 -12.22 -4.36 -8.99
CA GLU A 127 -13.38 -4.01 -9.81
C GLU A 127 -14.65 -4.74 -9.33
N ALA A 128 -14.53 -6.03 -9.00
CA ALA A 128 -15.62 -6.80 -8.44
C ALA A 128 -16.10 -6.25 -7.09
N MET A 129 -15.18 -5.81 -6.23
CA MET A 129 -15.51 -5.15 -4.96
C MET A 129 -16.26 -3.83 -5.19
N ILE A 130 -15.81 -3.01 -6.12
CA ILE A 130 -16.49 -1.75 -6.48
C ILE A 130 -17.91 -2.03 -6.98
N GLN A 131 -18.10 -3.00 -7.86
CA GLN A 131 -19.42 -3.38 -8.36
C GLN A 131 -20.34 -3.90 -7.25
N ALA A 132 -19.79 -4.62 -6.28
CA ALA A 132 -20.56 -5.11 -5.14
C ALA A 132 -21.09 -3.97 -4.26
N LEU A 133 -20.34 -2.87 -4.15
CA LEU A 133 -20.75 -1.68 -3.37
C LEU A 133 -21.95 -0.96 -3.99
N ASP A 134 -22.13 -1.05 -5.30
CA ASP A 134 -23.27 -0.44 -6.01
C ASP A 134 -24.57 -1.22 -5.84
N LYS A 135 -24.53 -2.43 -5.26
CA LYS A 135 -25.69 -3.27 -5.02
C LYS A 135 -26.19 -3.11 -3.59
N PRO A 136 -27.51 -2.92 -3.38
CA PRO A 136 -28.06 -2.87 -2.03
C PRO A 136 -27.81 -4.20 -1.31
N ARG A 137 -27.37 -4.10 -0.06
CA ARG A 137 -27.17 -5.27 0.82
C ARG A 137 -28.51 -5.97 0.97
N LYS A 138 -28.59 -7.24 0.55
CA LYS A 138 -29.75 -8.06 0.85
C LYS A 138 -29.86 -8.17 2.37
N LYS A 139 -30.93 -7.63 2.94
CA LYS A 139 -31.26 -7.87 4.35
C LYS A 139 -31.46 -9.38 4.52
N ARG A 140 -30.69 -9.97 5.40
CA ARG A 140 -30.96 -11.35 5.86
C ARG A 140 -32.14 -11.35 6.79
#